data_3d507a8f732fbc9eb4ed4d4e9376d45e
#
_entry.id   3d507a8f732fbc9eb4ed4d4e9376d45e
#
_cell.length_a   1.000
_cell.length_b   1.000
_cell.length_c   1.000
_cell.angle_alpha   90.00
_cell.angle_beta   90.00
_cell.angle_gamma   90.00
#
_symmetry.space_group_name_H-M   'P 1'
#
loop_
_entity.id
_entity.type
_entity.pdbx_description
1 polymer ?
#
loop_
_entity_poly.entity_id
_entity_poly.type
_entity_poly.pdbx_seq_one_letter_code
_entity_poly.pdbx_strand_id
1 'polypeptide(L)'
;MSNSRSNVPQELRNLGVRNMNITTLSIRDRNLIKLPESIGKLKKLDRLYLENNSLIELPESIGDLKKLEILDLNHNSLIKLPESIGNLKNLKGLILNNNRLQSLPESIGNLKKLDRLFLGYNYLTSLPESIGKLEELNFLTLEYNRLNSLTPKIGKLKNLRELDLNINNLESVPSSIGNLKNLKRLTVSSNNLETVPPQIGNLKKLNHLLLNYNRLTSLPDEIGRLPVLYVLNIKGNPNLRIIPRSFYRPSLKITKNSSTHFEHRVPRPIVRRNVPLNTNRNDPISGYNFSVGNKAVNLGYNRYLTEKSLLNWIKTKKPSTNITNINALYSLDPNRNIVSNPFTRQPLFRRNINFVKFVKPNKPNTPNTLAKNLNKMKLNNKPKTIRKKAGNAAQSRRTNIKNNNR
;
A
#
# COMPACT_ATOMS: atom_id res chain seq x y z
N MET A 1 -36.48 55.41 -7.62
CA MET A 1 -35.73 54.23 -7.17
C MET A 1 -36.69 53.05 -7.22
N SER A 2 -36.66 52.29 -8.33
CA SER A 2 -37.61 51.20 -8.60
C SER A 2 -37.34 50.03 -7.65
N ASN A 3 -38.38 49.57 -7.00
CA ASN A 3 -38.44 48.48 -6.04
C ASN A 3 -37.81 47.18 -6.58
N SER A 4 -36.50 46.97 -6.39
CA SER A 4 -35.80 45.73 -6.71
C SER A 4 -36.27 44.51 -5.89
N ARG A 5 -37.18 44.71 -4.93
CA ARG A 5 -37.75 43.65 -4.06
C ARG A 5 -38.81 42.79 -4.77
N SER A 6 -39.39 43.22 -5.88
CA SER A 6 -40.50 42.53 -6.55
C SER A 6 -40.11 41.32 -7.41
N ASN A 7 -38.81 41.09 -7.69
CA ASN A 7 -38.36 40.04 -8.66
C ASN A 7 -37.80 38.78 -8.00
N VAL A 8 -37.72 38.69 -6.66
CA VAL A 8 -37.26 37.50 -5.98
C VAL A 8 -38.40 36.50 -5.82
N PRO A 9 -38.36 35.29 -6.31
CA PRO A 9 -39.36 34.26 -6.08
C PRO A 9 -39.63 34.04 -4.61
N GLN A 10 -40.92 33.81 -4.22
CA GLN A 10 -41.33 33.62 -2.84
C GLN A 10 -40.54 32.51 -2.16
N GLU A 11 -40.30 31.38 -2.85
CA GLU A 11 -39.54 30.25 -2.37
C GLU A 11 -38.12 30.66 -1.96
N LEU A 12 -37.46 31.53 -2.75
CA LEU A 12 -36.13 32.04 -2.43
C LEU A 12 -36.14 33.05 -1.29
N ARG A 13 -37.22 33.85 -1.17
CA ARG A 13 -37.43 34.74 -0.02
C ARG A 13 -37.52 33.95 1.29
N ASN A 14 -38.20 32.82 1.26
CA ASN A 14 -38.27 31.88 2.39
C ASN A 14 -36.91 31.33 2.80
N LEU A 15 -35.98 31.22 1.86
CA LEU A 15 -34.58 30.85 2.11
C LEU A 15 -33.68 32.02 2.55
N GLY A 16 -34.26 33.24 2.67
CA GLY A 16 -33.56 34.45 3.08
C GLY A 16 -32.92 35.23 1.92
N VAL A 17 -33.19 34.87 0.68
CA VAL A 17 -32.71 35.60 -0.50
C VAL A 17 -33.53 36.90 -0.67
N ARG A 18 -32.84 38.03 -0.61
CA ARG A 18 -33.46 39.36 -0.77
C ARG A 18 -33.12 40.04 -2.09
N ASN A 19 -32.06 39.51 -2.79
CA ASN A 19 -31.58 40.07 -4.05
C ASN A 19 -31.13 38.92 -4.97
N MET A 20 -31.51 38.93 -6.24
CA MET A 20 -31.12 37.94 -7.25
C MET A 20 -29.66 38.04 -7.67
N ASN A 21 -28.97 39.11 -7.33
CA ASN A 21 -27.57 39.35 -7.70
C ASN A 21 -26.55 38.90 -6.64
N ILE A 22 -26.99 38.13 -5.63
CA ILE A 22 -26.06 37.60 -4.62
C ILE A 22 -25.03 36.66 -5.24
N THR A 23 -23.83 36.70 -4.69
CA THR A 23 -22.74 35.83 -5.08
C THR A 23 -22.54 34.68 -4.07
N THR A 24 -22.97 34.86 -2.85
CA THR A 24 -22.89 33.85 -1.80
C THR A 24 -24.25 33.64 -1.15
N LEU A 25 -24.65 32.38 -0.99
CA LEU A 25 -25.87 32.01 -0.25
C LEU A 25 -25.47 30.92 0.78
N SER A 26 -25.83 31.20 2.04
CA SER A 26 -25.64 30.25 3.13
C SER A 26 -26.99 29.92 3.77
N ILE A 27 -27.36 28.65 3.74
CA ILE A 27 -28.59 28.09 4.31
C ILE A 27 -28.21 26.87 5.14
N ARG A 28 -27.47 27.11 6.22
CA ARG A 28 -26.97 26.07 7.12
C ARG A 28 -27.95 25.84 8.27
N ASP A 29 -27.95 24.61 8.80
CA ASP A 29 -28.63 24.27 10.06
C ASP A 29 -30.14 24.65 10.06
N ARG A 30 -30.84 24.42 8.94
CA ARG A 30 -32.26 24.83 8.79
C ARG A 30 -33.26 23.69 8.59
N ASN A 31 -32.79 22.42 8.74
CA ASN A 31 -33.62 21.23 8.50
C ASN A 31 -34.28 21.25 7.11
N LEU A 32 -33.64 21.86 6.12
CA LEU A 32 -34.15 21.98 4.77
C LEU A 32 -34.21 20.59 4.10
N ILE A 33 -35.38 20.18 3.64
CA ILE A 33 -35.61 18.89 3.00
C ILE A 33 -35.43 18.98 1.49
N LYS A 34 -35.76 20.13 0.90
CA LYS A 34 -35.74 20.34 -0.56
C LYS A 34 -35.29 21.76 -0.90
N LEU A 35 -34.54 21.88 -1.97
CA LEU A 35 -34.27 23.15 -2.65
C LEU A 35 -35.32 23.40 -3.71
N PRO A 36 -35.82 24.63 -3.87
CA PRO A 36 -36.73 24.95 -4.96
C PRO A 36 -36.02 25.07 -6.30
N GLU A 37 -36.72 24.76 -7.38
CA GLU A 37 -36.19 24.93 -8.75
C GLU A 37 -35.77 26.38 -9.04
N SER A 38 -36.39 27.34 -8.37
CA SER A 38 -36.02 28.75 -8.52
C SER A 38 -34.59 29.07 -8.08
N ILE A 39 -33.87 28.12 -7.39
CA ILE A 39 -32.45 28.28 -7.00
C ILE A 39 -31.60 28.56 -8.24
N GLY A 40 -31.89 27.90 -9.36
CA GLY A 40 -31.16 28.05 -10.63
C GLY A 40 -31.24 29.44 -11.26
N LYS A 41 -32.14 30.32 -10.74
CA LYS A 41 -32.25 31.72 -11.17
C LYS A 41 -31.14 32.60 -10.59
N LEU A 42 -30.41 32.15 -9.57
CA LEU A 42 -29.33 32.91 -8.94
C LEU A 42 -28.05 32.88 -9.79
N LYS A 43 -28.08 33.41 -10.98
CA LYS A 43 -27.02 33.27 -12.02
C LYS A 43 -25.67 33.91 -11.63
N LYS A 44 -25.62 34.73 -10.58
CA LYS A 44 -24.36 35.33 -10.08
C LYS A 44 -23.74 34.56 -8.92
N LEU A 45 -24.38 33.48 -8.46
CA LEU A 45 -23.94 32.74 -7.31
C LEU A 45 -22.62 32.01 -7.62
N ASP A 46 -21.58 32.26 -6.80
CA ASP A 46 -20.29 31.60 -6.84
C ASP A 46 -20.09 30.62 -5.68
N ARG A 47 -20.80 30.82 -4.55
CA ARG A 47 -20.72 29.96 -3.37
C ARG A 47 -22.09 29.64 -2.80
N LEU A 48 -22.36 28.36 -2.63
CA LEU A 48 -23.60 27.84 -2.04
C LEU A 48 -23.28 26.90 -0.89
N TYR A 49 -23.66 27.28 0.32
CA TYR A 49 -23.46 26.53 1.54
C TYR A 49 -24.78 26.00 2.05
N LEU A 50 -24.93 24.69 2.10
CA LEU A 50 -26.14 23.96 2.45
C LEU A 50 -25.90 22.89 3.51
N GLU A 51 -24.76 22.94 4.18
CA GLU A 51 -24.39 21.93 5.16
C GLU A 51 -25.36 21.88 6.35
N ASN A 52 -25.42 20.71 6.99
CA ASN A 52 -26.28 20.42 8.14
C ASN A 52 -27.77 20.66 7.84
N ASN A 53 -28.28 20.09 6.77
CA ASN A 53 -29.68 20.08 6.40
C ASN A 53 -30.18 18.62 6.23
N SER A 54 -31.39 18.45 5.73
CA SER A 54 -32.04 17.16 5.51
C SER A 54 -32.32 16.92 4.01
N LEU A 55 -31.53 17.52 3.12
CA LEU A 55 -31.75 17.44 1.68
C LEU A 55 -31.63 15.99 1.21
N ILE A 56 -32.65 15.48 0.52
CA ILE A 56 -32.71 14.14 -0.04
C ILE A 56 -32.24 14.14 -1.49
N GLU A 57 -32.52 15.22 -2.22
CA GLU A 57 -32.18 15.42 -3.62
C GLU A 57 -31.86 16.89 -3.90
N LEU A 58 -31.25 17.15 -5.04
CA LEU A 58 -31.05 18.48 -5.59
C LEU A 58 -31.94 18.64 -6.83
N PRO A 59 -32.50 19.85 -7.07
CA PRO A 59 -33.24 20.14 -8.30
C PRO A 59 -32.28 20.14 -9.52
N GLU A 60 -32.80 19.79 -10.70
CA GLU A 60 -32.01 19.85 -11.95
C GLU A 60 -31.52 21.27 -12.26
N SER A 61 -32.25 22.28 -11.83
CA SER A 61 -31.86 23.70 -11.96
C SER A 61 -30.59 24.06 -11.20
N ILE A 62 -30.07 23.20 -10.31
CA ILE A 62 -28.74 23.40 -9.68
C ILE A 62 -27.67 23.60 -10.76
N GLY A 63 -27.76 22.85 -11.86
CA GLY A 63 -26.86 22.93 -13.00
C GLY A 63 -26.88 24.26 -13.76
N ASP A 64 -27.83 25.14 -13.44
CA ASP A 64 -27.95 26.48 -14.03
C ASP A 64 -27.06 27.53 -13.36
N LEU A 65 -26.46 27.20 -12.22
CA LEU A 65 -25.56 28.07 -11.47
C LEU A 65 -24.15 28.10 -12.11
N LYS A 66 -24.05 28.59 -13.32
CA LYS A 66 -22.83 28.50 -14.16
C LYS A 66 -21.59 29.18 -13.56
N LYS A 67 -21.77 30.10 -12.60
CA LYS A 67 -20.65 30.76 -11.92
C LYS A 67 -20.24 30.06 -10.63
N LEU A 68 -20.96 29.02 -10.21
CA LEU A 68 -20.70 28.35 -8.95
C LEU A 68 -19.29 27.74 -8.91
N GLU A 69 -18.50 28.14 -7.90
CA GLU A 69 -17.16 27.65 -7.62
C GLU A 69 -17.12 26.70 -6.43
N ILE A 70 -17.99 26.92 -5.43
CA ILE A 70 -18.07 26.08 -4.22
C ILE A 70 -19.51 25.66 -3.98
N LEU A 71 -19.72 24.37 -3.83
CA LEU A 71 -20.98 23.76 -3.41
C LEU A 71 -20.71 22.88 -2.18
N ASP A 72 -21.20 23.33 -1.03
CA ASP A 72 -21.09 22.57 0.21
C ASP A 72 -22.45 21.98 0.59
N LEU A 73 -22.50 20.67 0.58
CA LEU A 73 -23.67 19.82 0.86
C LEU A 73 -23.37 18.84 2.00
N ASN A 74 -22.34 19.12 2.79
CA ASN A 74 -21.92 18.27 3.88
C ASN A 74 -23.05 18.05 4.89
N HIS A 75 -23.12 16.87 5.50
CA HIS A 75 -24.17 16.51 6.46
C HIS A 75 -25.59 16.77 5.93
N ASN A 76 -25.99 16.00 4.92
CA ASN A 76 -27.33 15.94 4.36
C ASN A 76 -27.80 14.48 4.22
N SER A 77 -28.87 14.25 3.50
CA SER A 77 -29.44 12.91 3.25
C SER A 77 -29.50 12.57 1.75
N LEU A 78 -28.61 13.17 0.93
CA LEU A 78 -28.61 12.99 -0.52
C LEU A 78 -28.36 11.54 -0.90
N ILE A 79 -29.26 10.97 -1.72
CA ILE A 79 -29.17 9.60 -2.22
C ILE A 79 -28.47 9.58 -3.58
N LYS A 80 -28.66 10.61 -4.39
CA LYS A 80 -28.08 10.79 -5.73
C LYS A 80 -27.84 12.26 -6.02
N LEU A 81 -27.00 12.51 -7.02
CA LEU A 81 -26.85 13.84 -7.63
C LEU A 81 -27.56 13.86 -8.98
N PRO A 82 -28.15 15.01 -9.39
CA PRO A 82 -28.71 15.15 -10.72
C PRO A 82 -27.61 15.16 -11.80
N GLU A 83 -27.94 14.74 -13.02
CA GLU A 83 -27.00 14.79 -14.15
C GLU A 83 -26.56 16.22 -14.48
N SER A 84 -27.43 17.20 -14.21
CA SER A 84 -27.13 18.62 -14.38
C SER A 84 -25.96 19.12 -13.52
N ILE A 85 -25.53 18.37 -12.47
CA ILE A 85 -24.36 18.74 -11.67
C ILE A 85 -23.13 18.95 -12.57
N GLY A 86 -23.00 18.15 -13.64
CA GLY A 86 -21.94 18.26 -14.63
C GLY A 86 -21.95 19.57 -15.46
N ASN A 87 -22.97 20.39 -15.30
CA ASN A 87 -23.08 21.70 -15.95
C ASN A 87 -22.37 22.82 -15.17
N LEU A 88 -21.91 22.56 -13.97
CA LEU A 88 -21.20 23.51 -13.10
C LEU A 88 -19.73 23.66 -13.50
N LYS A 89 -19.46 24.13 -14.70
CA LYS A 89 -18.12 24.12 -15.32
C LYS A 89 -17.05 24.94 -14.57
N ASN A 90 -17.46 25.83 -13.66
CA ASN A 90 -16.54 26.62 -12.85
C ASN A 90 -16.35 26.05 -11.43
N LEU A 91 -16.99 24.91 -11.11
CA LEU A 91 -16.92 24.34 -9.78
C LEU A 91 -15.48 23.86 -9.46
N LYS A 92 -14.96 24.37 -8.34
CA LYS A 92 -13.62 24.06 -7.79
C LYS A 92 -13.71 23.17 -6.55
N GLY A 93 -14.76 23.32 -5.76
CA GLY A 93 -15.00 22.54 -4.56
C GLY A 93 -16.39 21.94 -4.52
N LEU A 94 -16.49 20.62 -4.37
CA LEU A 94 -17.72 19.88 -4.17
C LEU A 94 -17.57 19.05 -2.90
N ILE A 95 -18.30 19.45 -1.85
CA ILE A 95 -18.22 18.83 -0.54
C ILE A 95 -19.53 18.09 -0.27
N LEU A 96 -19.45 16.76 -0.14
CA LEU A 96 -20.58 15.83 -0.06
C LEU A 96 -20.42 14.82 1.08
N ASN A 97 -19.50 15.07 2.04
CA ASN A 97 -19.32 14.12 3.14
C ASN A 97 -20.62 13.99 3.96
N ASN A 98 -20.77 12.83 4.62
CA ASN A 98 -21.91 12.56 5.47
C ASN A 98 -23.25 12.74 4.73
N ASN A 99 -23.39 11.93 3.67
CA ASN A 99 -24.62 11.81 2.89
C ASN A 99 -25.00 10.33 2.73
N ARG A 100 -25.92 10.02 1.81
CA ARG A 100 -26.39 8.66 1.54
C ARG A 100 -26.16 8.28 0.07
N LEU A 101 -25.16 8.89 -0.59
CA LEU A 101 -24.89 8.68 -2.02
C LEU A 101 -24.49 7.22 -2.28
N GLN A 102 -25.19 6.57 -3.21
CA GLN A 102 -24.91 5.20 -3.64
C GLN A 102 -24.05 5.16 -4.90
N SER A 103 -24.13 6.19 -5.73
CA SER A 103 -23.35 6.37 -6.96
C SER A 103 -23.14 7.85 -7.26
N LEU A 104 -22.26 8.11 -8.21
CA LEU A 104 -22.10 9.43 -8.84
C LEU A 104 -22.54 9.36 -10.30
N PRO A 105 -23.14 10.44 -10.85
CA PRO A 105 -23.49 10.50 -12.25
C PRO A 105 -22.26 10.57 -13.15
N GLU A 106 -22.33 10.04 -14.36
CA GLU A 106 -21.22 10.14 -15.34
C GLU A 106 -20.87 11.60 -15.69
N SER A 107 -21.84 12.50 -15.60
CA SER A 107 -21.61 13.93 -15.83
C SER A 107 -20.64 14.57 -14.83
N ILE A 108 -20.31 13.91 -13.68
CA ILE A 108 -19.32 14.42 -12.74
C ILE A 108 -17.97 14.70 -13.45
N GLY A 109 -17.61 13.89 -14.43
CA GLY A 109 -16.39 14.05 -15.24
C GLY A 109 -16.35 15.32 -16.11
N ASN A 110 -17.43 16.06 -16.15
CA ASN A 110 -17.52 17.34 -16.85
C ASN A 110 -17.01 18.53 -16.02
N LEU A 111 -16.76 18.32 -14.73
CA LEU A 111 -16.29 19.36 -13.80
C LEU A 111 -14.76 19.57 -13.91
N LYS A 112 -14.31 20.08 -15.06
CA LYS A 112 -12.88 20.15 -15.41
C LYS A 112 -12.03 20.99 -14.45
N LYS A 113 -12.62 21.98 -13.80
CA LYS A 113 -11.95 22.85 -12.83
C LYS A 113 -12.05 22.36 -11.39
N LEU A 114 -12.61 21.16 -11.16
CA LEU A 114 -12.77 20.63 -9.82
C LEU A 114 -11.41 20.32 -9.20
N ASP A 115 -11.05 21.02 -8.13
CA ASP A 115 -9.84 20.87 -7.33
C ASP A 115 -10.04 19.90 -6.17
N ARG A 116 -11.21 19.97 -5.53
CA ARG A 116 -11.55 19.20 -4.32
C ARG A 116 -12.88 18.48 -4.49
N LEU A 117 -12.85 17.17 -4.28
CA LEU A 117 -14.05 16.33 -4.25
C LEU A 117 -14.03 15.50 -2.96
N PHE A 118 -14.94 15.86 -2.03
CA PHE A 118 -15.03 15.22 -0.73
C PHE A 118 -16.32 14.40 -0.64
N LEU A 119 -16.17 13.09 -0.52
CA LEU A 119 -17.23 12.07 -0.59
C LEU A 119 -17.18 11.11 0.59
N GLY A 120 -16.45 11.43 1.65
CA GLY A 120 -16.37 10.60 2.83
C GLY A 120 -17.73 10.35 3.49
N TYR A 121 -17.88 9.20 4.17
CA TYR A 121 -19.12 8.84 4.88
C TYR A 121 -20.36 8.85 3.97
N ASN A 122 -20.30 7.98 2.94
CA ASN A 122 -21.39 7.74 1.99
C ASN A 122 -21.59 6.22 1.80
N TYR A 123 -22.34 5.81 0.80
CA TYR A 123 -22.61 4.40 0.49
C TYR A 123 -22.14 4.03 -0.92
N LEU A 124 -21.13 4.73 -1.44
CA LEU A 124 -20.60 4.48 -2.79
C LEU A 124 -20.01 3.08 -2.90
N THR A 125 -20.45 2.31 -3.90
CA THR A 125 -19.92 0.98 -4.20
C THR A 125 -18.87 0.99 -5.32
N SER A 126 -18.89 2.01 -6.17
CA SER A 126 -17.97 2.23 -7.26
C SER A 126 -17.85 3.71 -7.62
N LEU A 127 -16.88 4.05 -8.45
CA LEU A 127 -16.77 5.37 -9.08
C LEU A 127 -17.04 5.24 -10.58
N PRO A 128 -17.68 6.25 -11.21
CA PRO A 128 -17.89 6.26 -12.65
C PRO A 128 -16.55 6.37 -13.40
N GLU A 129 -16.48 5.83 -14.61
CA GLU A 129 -15.30 5.90 -15.47
C GLU A 129 -14.88 7.35 -15.77
N SER A 130 -15.86 8.25 -15.82
CA SER A 130 -15.66 9.67 -16.06
C SER A 130 -14.89 10.39 -14.96
N ILE A 131 -14.72 9.79 -13.75
CA ILE A 131 -13.90 10.35 -12.67
C ILE A 131 -12.50 10.72 -13.19
N GLY A 132 -11.94 9.89 -14.08
CA GLY A 132 -10.65 10.12 -14.71
C GLY A 132 -10.56 11.35 -15.61
N LYS A 133 -11.68 12.05 -15.86
CA LYS A 133 -11.75 13.29 -16.64
C LYS A 133 -11.59 14.55 -15.78
N LEU A 134 -11.46 14.42 -14.46
CA LEU A 134 -11.28 15.56 -13.52
C LEU A 134 -9.81 16.02 -13.54
N GLU A 135 -9.45 16.80 -14.54
CA GLU A 135 -8.06 17.11 -14.87
C GLU A 135 -7.34 17.93 -13.79
N GLU A 136 -8.05 18.82 -13.10
CA GLU A 136 -7.49 19.70 -12.07
C GLU A 136 -7.60 19.14 -10.64
N LEU A 137 -8.15 17.91 -10.47
CA LEU A 137 -8.40 17.37 -9.13
C LEU A 137 -7.10 17.12 -8.36
N ASN A 138 -6.96 17.81 -7.21
CA ASN A 138 -5.85 17.67 -6.27
C ASN A 138 -6.20 16.82 -5.05
N PHE A 139 -7.47 16.86 -4.57
CA PHE A 139 -7.90 16.20 -3.35
C PHE A 139 -9.14 15.36 -3.61
N LEU A 140 -9.05 14.06 -3.35
CA LEU A 140 -10.17 13.12 -3.44
C LEU A 140 -10.25 12.33 -2.14
N THR A 141 -11.36 12.50 -1.41
CA THR A 141 -11.63 11.74 -0.20
C THR A 141 -12.85 10.85 -0.38
N LEU A 142 -12.72 9.59 -0.04
CA LEU A 142 -13.69 8.51 -0.23
C LEU A 142 -13.75 7.60 1.00
N GLU A 143 -13.22 8.09 2.15
CA GLU A 143 -13.20 7.31 3.38
C GLU A 143 -14.63 6.97 3.85
N TYR A 144 -14.78 5.86 4.56
CA TYR A 144 -16.08 5.39 5.05
C TYR A 144 -17.13 5.27 3.94
N ASN A 145 -16.81 4.46 2.92
CA ASN A 145 -17.71 4.07 1.84
C ASN A 145 -17.79 2.55 1.73
N ARG A 146 -18.35 2.04 0.63
CA ARG A 146 -18.51 0.60 0.36
C ARG A 146 -17.82 0.18 -0.94
N LEU A 147 -16.74 0.87 -1.31
CA LEU A 147 -16.04 0.59 -2.58
C LEU A 147 -15.43 -0.81 -2.56
N ASN A 148 -15.82 -1.66 -3.49
CA ASN A 148 -15.27 -3.00 -3.67
C ASN A 148 -14.05 -2.98 -4.61
N SER A 149 -14.02 -2.05 -5.52
CA SER A 149 -12.92 -1.85 -6.47
C SER A 149 -12.74 -0.37 -6.79
N LEU A 150 -11.59 -0.06 -7.35
CA LEU A 150 -11.27 1.28 -7.84
C LEU A 150 -11.08 1.23 -9.35
N THR A 151 -11.81 2.09 -10.09
CA THR A 151 -11.67 2.14 -11.54
C THR A 151 -10.24 2.42 -11.98
N PRO A 152 -9.69 1.73 -13.00
CA PRO A 152 -8.38 2.05 -13.56
C PRO A 152 -8.24 3.48 -14.07
N LYS A 153 -9.37 4.17 -14.37
CA LYS A 153 -9.35 5.57 -14.80
C LYS A 153 -8.86 6.53 -13.72
N ILE A 154 -8.81 6.09 -12.45
CA ILE A 154 -8.21 6.89 -11.36
C ILE A 154 -6.78 7.34 -11.72
N GLY A 155 -6.01 6.51 -12.44
CA GLY A 155 -4.66 6.83 -12.90
C GLY A 155 -4.56 8.00 -13.92
N LYS A 156 -5.70 8.54 -14.37
CA LYS A 156 -5.74 9.73 -15.23
C LYS A 156 -5.71 11.05 -14.44
N LEU A 157 -5.92 11.01 -13.13
CA LEU A 157 -5.92 12.19 -12.25
C LEU A 157 -4.49 12.70 -12.00
N LYS A 158 -3.85 13.30 -13.00
CA LYS A 158 -2.43 13.65 -12.99
C LYS A 158 -2.04 14.65 -11.92
N ASN A 159 -2.97 15.52 -11.52
CA ASN A 159 -2.74 16.55 -10.52
C ASN A 159 -3.01 16.08 -9.09
N LEU A 160 -3.57 14.86 -8.91
CA LEU A 160 -3.95 14.37 -7.59
C LEU A 160 -2.77 14.31 -6.62
N ARG A 161 -2.93 14.97 -5.47
CA ARG A 161 -1.96 15.05 -4.37
C ARG A 161 -2.32 14.19 -3.20
N GLU A 162 -3.61 14.08 -2.90
CA GLU A 162 -4.11 13.27 -1.81
C GLU A 162 -5.27 12.38 -2.27
N LEU A 163 -5.19 11.10 -1.93
CA LEU A 163 -6.23 10.11 -2.16
C LEU A 163 -6.49 9.37 -0.86
N ASP A 164 -7.69 9.57 -0.31
CA ASP A 164 -8.15 8.86 0.88
C ASP A 164 -9.20 7.82 0.51
N LEU A 165 -8.90 6.56 0.79
CA LEU A 165 -9.73 5.38 0.54
C LEU A 165 -9.93 4.57 1.83
N ASN A 166 -9.71 5.18 3.00
CA ASN A 166 -9.81 4.47 4.27
C ASN A 166 -11.22 3.92 4.50
N ILE A 167 -11.27 2.78 5.18
CA ILE A 167 -12.54 2.16 5.60
C ILE A 167 -13.48 2.00 4.40
N ASN A 168 -13.08 1.05 3.55
CA ASN A 168 -13.82 0.58 2.38
C ASN A 168 -13.71 -0.95 2.30
N ASN A 169 -14.14 -1.56 1.19
CA ASN A 169 -14.11 -3.01 0.97
C ASN A 169 -13.12 -3.42 -0.13
N LEU A 170 -12.11 -2.58 -0.41
CA LEU A 170 -11.19 -2.80 -1.53
C LEU A 170 -10.37 -4.06 -1.34
N GLU A 171 -10.42 -4.98 -2.31
CA GLU A 171 -9.58 -6.17 -2.36
C GLU A 171 -8.27 -5.93 -3.11
N SER A 172 -8.24 -4.93 -3.98
CA SER A 172 -7.05 -4.54 -4.74
C SER A 172 -7.05 -3.05 -5.07
N VAL A 173 -5.86 -2.55 -5.41
CA VAL A 173 -5.65 -1.22 -5.98
C VAL A 173 -5.14 -1.42 -7.41
N PRO A 174 -5.71 -0.75 -8.43
CA PRO A 174 -5.31 -0.95 -9.81
C PRO A 174 -3.89 -0.47 -10.05
N SER A 175 -3.17 -1.14 -10.95
CA SER A 175 -1.78 -0.78 -11.31
C SER A 175 -1.64 0.65 -11.84
N SER A 176 -2.71 1.19 -12.42
CA SER A 176 -2.79 2.58 -12.90
C SER A 176 -2.60 3.62 -11.79
N ILE A 177 -2.70 3.23 -10.49
CA ILE A 177 -2.38 4.12 -9.36
C ILE A 177 -0.97 4.70 -9.51
N GLY A 178 -0.02 3.92 -10.05
CA GLY A 178 1.36 4.35 -10.31
C GLY A 178 1.50 5.50 -11.32
N ASN A 179 0.41 5.90 -11.97
CA ASN A 179 0.37 7.03 -12.89
C ASN A 179 0.10 8.38 -12.19
N LEU A 180 -0.25 8.39 -10.91
CA LEU A 180 -0.52 9.58 -10.11
C LEU A 180 0.78 10.26 -9.67
N LYS A 181 1.54 10.81 -10.60
CA LYS A 181 2.93 11.29 -10.36
C LYS A 181 3.04 12.42 -9.34
N ASN A 182 1.94 13.13 -9.07
CA ASN A 182 1.90 14.20 -8.07
C ASN A 182 1.42 13.75 -6.69
N LEU A 183 1.04 12.46 -6.54
CA LEU A 183 0.48 11.95 -5.29
C LEU A 183 1.52 12.01 -4.16
N LYS A 184 1.12 12.68 -3.07
CA LYS A 184 1.92 12.85 -1.85
C LYS A 184 1.42 11.95 -0.72
N ARG A 185 0.11 11.80 -0.60
CA ARG A 185 -0.55 10.97 0.43
C ARG A 185 -1.48 9.95 -0.22
N LEU A 186 -1.30 8.70 0.15
CA LEU A 186 -2.20 7.59 -0.20
C LEU A 186 -2.59 6.88 1.08
N THR A 187 -3.86 6.88 1.41
CA THR A 187 -4.39 6.17 2.55
C THR A 187 -5.43 5.13 2.10
N VAL A 188 -5.17 3.86 2.40
CA VAL A 188 -6.00 2.71 2.05
C VAL A 188 -6.14 1.79 3.26
N SER A 189 -6.16 2.39 4.45
CA SER A 189 -6.28 1.65 5.72
C SER A 189 -7.67 1.07 5.88
N SER A 190 -7.77 -0.02 6.65
CA SER A 190 -9.05 -0.68 6.94
C SER A 190 -9.80 -1.03 5.65
N ASN A 191 -9.15 -1.88 4.85
CA ASN A 191 -9.67 -2.48 3.63
C ASN A 191 -9.38 -4.00 3.62
N ASN A 192 -9.57 -4.68 2.49
CA ASN A 192 -9.35 -6.11 2.34
C ASN A 192 -8.14 -6.45 1.45
N LEU A 193 -7.16 -5.52 1.33
CA LEU A 193 -6.03 -5.71 0.43
C LEU A 193 -5.15 -6.90 0.85
N GLU A 194 -4.91 -7.84 -0.05
CA GLU A 194 -3.93 -8.92 0.12
C GLU A 194 -2.55 -8.54 -0.40
N THR A 195 -2.52 -7.69 -1.41
CA THR A 195 -1.30 -7.17 -2.04
C THR A 195 -1.51 -5.71 -2.46
N VAL A 196 -0.42 -5.04 -2.78
CA VAL A 196 -0.43 -3.74 -3.47
C VAL A 196 0.42 -3.83 -4.73
N PRO A 197 0.04 -3.15 -5.82
CA PRO A 197 0.73 -3.26 -7.09
C PRO A 197 2.13 -2.63 -7.02
N PRO A 198 3.17 -3.24 -7.63
CA PRO A 198 4.53 -2.70 -7.62
C PRO A 198 4.63 -1.31 -8.27
N GLN A 199 3.66 -0.94 -9.11
CA GLN A 199 3.55 0.38 -9.73
C GLN A 199 3.43 1.52 -8.72
N ILE A 200 3.08 1.25 -7.44
CA ILE A 200 3.15 2.25 -6.36
C ILE A 200 4.57 2.82 -6.26
N GLY A 201 5.61 2.04 -6.57
CA GLY A 201 7.00 2.50 -6.66
C GLY A 201 7.27 3.60 -7.71
N ASN A 202 6.29 3.88 -8.58
CA ASN A 202 6.35 4.99 -9.54
C ASN A 202 5.94 6.34 -8.97
N LEU A 203 5.37 6.38 -7.76
CA LEU A 203 4.87 7.57 -7.09
C LEU A 203 6.00 8.36 -6.41
N LYS A 204 6.88 8.97 -7.19
CA LYS A 204 8.13 9.57 -6.68
C LYS A 204 7.95 10.72 -5.69
N LYS A 205 6.75 11.31 -5.60
CA LYS A 205 6.39 12.36 -4.63
C LYS A 205 5.64 11.82 -3.39
N LEU A 206 5.39 10.50 -3.33
CA LEU A 206 4.66 9.89 -2.22
C LEU A 206 5.51 9.94 -0.95
N ASN A 207 5.00 10.64 0.07
CA ASN A 207 5.66 10.77 1.37
C ASN A 207 4.89 10.07 2.51
N HIS A 208 3.59 9.82 2.35
CA HIS A 208 2.77 9.07 3.30
C HIS A 208 2.03 7.95 2.60
N LEU A 209 2.22 6.72 3.08
CA LEU A 209 1.53 5.53 2.62
C LEU A 209 0.95 4.79 3.83
N LEU A 210 -0.38 4.80 3.96
CA LEU A 210 -1.08 4.14 5.05
C LEU A 210 -1.84 2.93 4.51
N LEU A 211 -1.44 1.75 4.96
CA LEU A 211 -1.95 0.43 4.54
C LEU A 211 -2.34 -0.41 5.76
N ASN A 212 -2.50 0.23 6.92
CA ASN A 212 -2.82 -0.47 8.17
C ASN A 212 -4.21 -1.09 8.14
N TYR A 213 -4.40 -2.17 8.90
CA TYR A 213 -5.65 -2.92 8.99
C TYR A 213 -6.13 -3.41 7.61
N ASN A 214 -5.28 -4.19 6.94
CA ASN A 214 -5.57 -4.91 5.71
C ASN A 214 -5.23 -6.40 5.88
N ARG A 215 -5.24 -7.16 4.78
CA ARG A 215 -4.90 -8.59 4.74
C ARG A 215 -3.58 -8.86 4.04
N LEU A 216 -2.67 -7.86 4.01
CA LEU A 216 -1.43 -7.95 3.25
C LEU A 216 -0.59 -9.15 3.67
N THR A 217 -0.09 -9.89 2.69
CA THR A 217 0.84 -11.00 2.86
C THR A 217 2.28 -10.63 2.49
N SER A 218 2.43 -9.65 1.60
CA SER A 218 3.72 -9.15 1.12
C SER A 218 3.65 -7.67 0.73
N LEU A 219 4.82 -7.07 0.56
CA LEU A 219 4.98 -5.71 0.03
C LEU A 219 5.97 -5.73 -1.13
N PRO A 220 5.69 -5.00 -2.24
CA PRO A 220 6.64 -4.82 -3.33
C PRO A 220 7.90 -4.08 -2.90
N ASP A 221 9.06 -4.54 -3.34
CA ASP A 221 10.36 -3.95 -3.05
C ASP A 221 10.49 -2.50 -3.56
N GLU A 222 9.74 -2.17 -4.60
CA GLU A 222 9.67 -0.86 -5.23
C GLU A 222 9.20 0.24 -4.29
N ILE A 223 8.34 -0.09 -3.32
CA ILE A 223 7.86 0.86 -2.30
C ILE A 223 9.01 1.29 -1.40
N GLY A 224 9.86 0.35 -0.99
CA GLY A 224 11.04 0.64 -0.16
C GLY A 224 12.04 1.57 -0.84
N ARG A 225 12.00 1.66 -2.17
CA ARG A 225 12.88 2.52 -2.99
C ARG A 225 12.29 3.90 -3.30
N LEU A 226 11.11 4.23 -2.79
CA LEU A 226 10.51 5.55 -2.98
C LEU A 226 11.38 6.64 -2.32
N PRO A 227 11.82 7.68 -3.06
CA PRO A 227 12.87 8.59 -2.60
C PRO A 227 12.46 9.42 -1.39
N VAL A 228 11.18 9.81 -1.32
CA VAL A 228 10.67 10.76 -0.30
C VAL A 228 9.66 10.14 0.65
N LEU A 229 9.43 8.82 0.58
CA LEU A 229 8.51 8.14 1.50
C LEU A 229 9.04 8.27 2.92
N TYR A 230 8.30 8.95 3.77
CA TYR A 230 8.65 9.25 5.15
C TYR A 230 7.82 8.43 6.14
N VAL A 231 6.53 8.23 5.88
CA VAL A 231 5.63 7.46 6.73
C VAL A 231 5.08 6.26 5.97
N LEU A 232 5.28 5.08 6.54
CA LEU A 232 4.66 3.84 6.12
C LEU A 232 3.96 3.20 7.33
N ASN A 233 2.64 3.07 7.28
CA ASN A 233 1.88 2.36 8.30
C ASN A 233 1.32 1.06 7.72
N ILE A 234 1.79 -0.07 8.25
CA ILE A 234 1.38 -1.43 7.86
C ILE A 234 0.89 -2.25 9.06
N LYS A 235 0.61 -1.60 10.20
CA LYS A 235 0.08 -2.25 11.40
C LYS A 235 -1.27 -2.90 11.07
N GLY A 236 -1.63 -3.97 11.77
CA GLY A 236 -2.92 -4.63 11.56
C GLY A 236 -2.99 -5.48 10.28
N ASN A 237 -1.83 -5.92 9.73
CA ASN A 237 -1.75 -6.92 8.66
C ASN A 237 -1.20 -8.22 9.27
N PRO A 238 -2.04 -9.13 9.77
CA PRO A 238 -1.59 -10.27 10.57
C PRO A 238 -0.73 -11.26 9.77
N ASN A 239 -0.97 -11.35 8.45
CA ASN A 239 -0.26 -12.28 7.56
C ASN A 239 1.05 -11.70 7.00
N LEU A 240 1.30 -10.40 7.16
CA LEU A 240 2.54 -9.76 6.72
C LEU A 240 3.66 -10.03 7.71
N ARG A 241 4.43 -11.08 7.47
CA ARG A 241 5.52 -11.54 8.34
C ARG A 241 6.85 -10.89 8.02
N ILE A 242 7.11 -10.65 6.76
CA ILE A 242 8.40 -10.21 6.23
C ILE A 242 8.19 -8.99 5.32
N ILE A 243 8.97 -7.96 5.53
CA ILE A 243 9.05 -6.78 4.65
C ILE A 243 10.42 -6.74 3.98
N PRO A 244 10.48 -6.35 2.68
CA PRO A 244 11.72 -6.31 1.93
C PRO A 244 12.78 -5.41 2.58
N ARG A 245 14.03 -5.74 2.37
CA ARG A 245 15.15 -5.01 2.94
C ARG A 245 15.28 -3.56 2.44
N SER A 246 14.77 -3.28 1.24
CA SER A 246 14.73 -1.91 0.68
C SER A 246 14.04 -0.90 1.60
N PHE A 247 13.19 -1.37 2.52
CA PHE A 247 12.51 -0.52 3.51
C PHE A 247 13.41 -0.16 4.70
N TYR A 248 14.56 -0.80 4.87
CA TYR A 248 15.47 -0.50 5.96
C TYR A 248 16.30 0.75 5.68
N ARG A 249 15.76 1.90 6.02
CA ARG A 249 16.44 3.20 5.91
C ARG A 249 16.02 4.12 7.06
N PRO A 250 16.96 4.92 7.63
CA PRO A 250 16.71 5.74 8.83
C PRO A 250 15.61 6.79 8.66
N SER A 251 15.43 7.31 7.43
CA SER A 251 14.44 8.34 7.13
C SER A 251 13.00 7.83 7.06
N LEU A 252 12.76 6.51 6.99
CA LEU A 252 11.45 5.93 6.84
C LEU A 252 10.89 5.50 8.20
N LYS A 253 9.83 6.17 8.65
CA LYS A 253 9.07 5.78 9.84
C LYS A 253 8.07 4.67 9.49
N ILE A 254 8.32 3.46 9.99
CA ILE A 254 7.46 2.30 9.75
C ILE A 254 6.72 1.93 11.02
N THR A 255 5.38 1.94 10.95
CA THR A 255 4.50 1.36 11.97
C THR A 255 4.05 -0.01 11.49
N LYS A 256 4.39 -1.07 12.24
CA LYS A 256 4.14 -2.46 11.89
C LYS A 256 3.75 -3.29 13.12
N ASN A 257 3.30 -4.54 12.93
CA ASN A 257 3.10 -5.47 14.03
C ASN A 257 4.45 -5.92 14.61
N SER A 258 4.46 -6.34 15.87
CA SER A 258 5.64 -6.92 16.52
C SER A 258 6.14 -8.20 15.82
N SER A 259 5.19 -8.99 15.26
CA SER A 259 5.48 -10.21 14.49
C SER A 259 6.03 -9.96 13.08
N THR A 260 5.97 -8.73 12.58
CA THR A 260 6.49 -8.39 11.25
C THR A 260 7.98 -8.05 11.36
N HIS A 261 8.81 -8.71 10.57
CA HIS A 261 10.25 -8.53 10.58
C HIS A 261 10.75 -8.07 9.21
N PHE A 262 11.90 -7.39 9.18
CA PHE A 262 12.58 -7.13 7.92
C PHE A 262 13.13 -8.44 7.36
N GLU A 263 13.13 -8.56 6.03
CA GLU A 263 13.78 -9.65 5.35
C GLU A 263 15.25 -9.69 5.79
N HIS A 264 15.60 -10.73 6.55
CA HIS A 264 16.98 -11.01 6.81
C HIS A 264 17.58 -11.51 5.49
N ARG A 265 18.70 -10.93 5.06
CA ARG A 265 19.52 -11.65 4.10
C ARG A 265 19.79 -13.04 4.70
N VAL A 266 19.06 -14.04 4.22
CA VAL A 266 19.72 -15.28 3.96
C VAL A 266 20.76 -14.89 2.90
N PRO A 267 22.07 -14.90 3.19
CA PRO A 267 23.02 -14.70 2.14
C PRO A 267 22.59 -15.72 1.08
N ARG A 268 22.24 -15.26 -0.13
CA ARG A 268 22.11 -16.22 -1.24
C ARG A 268 23.31 -17.12 -1.05
N PRO A 269 23.16 -18.45 -1.01
CA PRO A 269 24.34 -19.29 -1.06
C PRO A 269 25.09 -18.73 -2.24
N ILE A 270 26.17 -18.02 -1.94
CA ILE A 270 27.01 -17.48 -2.98
C ILE A 270 27.50 -18.77 -3.58
N VAL A 271 26.92 -19.15 -4.74
CA VAL A 271 27.60 -20.04 -5.67
C VAL A 271 28.85 -19.26 -6.06
N ARG A 272 29.83 -19.29 -5.16
CA ARG A 272 31.06 -18.57 -5.37
C ARG A 272 31.79 -19.33 -6.47
N ARG A 273 31.95 -18.62 -7.56
CA ARG A 273 33.23 -18.74 -8.29
C ARG A 273 34.30 -18.91 -7.23
N ASN A 274 35.07 -20.00 -7.30
CA ASN A 274 36.23 -20.26 -6.46
C ASN A 274 36.99 -18.93 -6.34
N VAL A 275 36.90 -18.29 -5.17
CA VAL A 275 37.70 -17.09 -4.92
C VAL A 275 39.12 -17.65 -4.77
N PRO A 276 40.05 -17.28 -5.64
CA PRO A 276 41.45 -17.69 -5.44
C PRO A 276 41.84 -17.27 -4.03
N LEU A 277 42.47 -18.14 -3.28
CA LEU A 277 43.06 -17.78 -2.00
C LEU A 277 44.07 -16.67 -2.28
N ASN A 278 43.66 -15.43 -2.08
CA ASN A 278 44.60 -14.35 -1.96
C ASN A 278 45.27 -14.59 -0.61
N THR A 279 46.50 -15.07 -0.65
CA THR A 279 47.30 -15.46 0.52
C THR A 279 47.55 -14.33 1.51
N ASN A 280 47.14 -13.13 1.21
CA ASN A 280 47.34 -11.93 2.03
C ASN A 280 46.11 -11.51 2.88
N ARG A 281 45.09 -12.33 3.05
CA ARG A 281 43.97 -12.02 3.94
C ARG A 281 44.19 -12.59 5.34
N ASN A 282 44.62 -11.76 6.24
CA ASN A 282 44.77 -12.09 7.65
C ASN A 282 43.40 -12.08 8.37
N ASP A 283 43.27 -12.91 9.40
CA ASP A 283 42.20 -12.78 10.37
C ASP A 283 42.30 -11.42 11.07
N PRO A 284 41.32 -10.55 10.97
CA PRO A 284 41.41 -9.18 11.46
C PRO A 284 41.47 -9.05 12.98
N ILE A 285 41.26 -10.14 13.74
CA ILE A 285 41.37 -10.13 15.22
C ILE A 285 42.67 -10.74 15.68
N SER A 286 43.07 -11.88 15.10
CA SER A 286 44.26 -12.61 15.54
C SER A 286 45.50 -12.35 14.69
N GLY A 287 45.36 -11.70 13.51
CA GLY A 287 46.43 -11.48 12.58
C GLY A 287 46.90 -12.72 11.84
N TYR A 288 46.30 -13.90 12.08
CA TYR A 288 46.68 -15.13 11.41
C TYR A 288 46.08 -15.23 10.00
N ASN A 289 46.87 -15.75 9.07
CA ASN A 289 46.40 -16.04 7.72
C ASN A 289 45.44 -17.24 7.72
N PHE A 290 44.42 -17.19 6.90
CA PHE A 290 43.55 -18.33 6.65
C PHE A 290 44.33 -19.44 5.88
N SER A 291 44.43 -20.60 6.49
CA SER A 291 45.01 -21.76 5.86
C SER A 291 43.94 -22.69 5.27
N VAL A 292 44.35 -23.53 4.31
CA VAL A 292 43.48 -24.53 3.70
C VAL A 292 43.01 -25.53 4.75
N GLY A 293 41.70 -25.76 4.83
CA GLY A 293 41.12 -26.69 5.79
C GLY A 293 40.58 -26.01 7.08
N ASN A 294 40.99 -24.78 7.38
CA ASN A 294 40.42 -24.03 8.52
C ASN A 294 38.97 -23.64 8.26
N LYS A 295 38.14 -23.82 9.27
CA LYS A 295 36.78 -23.30 9.24
C LYS A 295 36.81 -21.78 9.47
N ALA A 296 36.19 -21.03 8.59
CA ALA A 296 36.04 -19.61 8.73
C ALA A 296 34.55 -19.24 9.00
N VAL A 297 34.34 -18.14 9.70
CA VAL A 297 33.02 -17.63 10.08
C VAL A 297 32.77 -16.35 9.32
N ASN A 298 31.68 -16.31 8.57
CA ASN A 298 31.24 -15.11 7.88
C ASN A 298 30.30 -14.31 8.80
N LEU A 299 30.73 -13.11 9.18
CA LEU A 299 29.94 -12.16 9.98
C LEU A 299 29.22 -11.09 9.14
N GLY A 300 29.11 -11.29 7.85
CA GLY A 300 28.52 -10.34 6.90
C GLY A 300 29.56 -9.47 6.18
N TYR A 301 29.16 -8.83 5.07
CA TYR A 301 29.99 -7.94 4.26
C TYR A 301 31.37 -8.50 3.84
N ASN A 302 31.46 -9.82 3.60
CA ASN A 302 32.72 -10.49 3.26
C ASN A 302 33.82 -10.41 4.34
N ARG A 303 33.48 -10.21 5.61
CA ARG A 303 34.38 -10.23 6.75
C ARG A 303 34.35 -11.60 7.40
N TYR A 304 35.50 -12.16 7.62
CA TYR A 304 35.68 -13.53 8.11
C TYR A 304 36.54 -13.54 9.36
N LEU A 305 36.24 -14.47 10.25
CA LEU A 305 37.03 -14.81 11.41
C LEU A 305 37.30 -16.32 11.40
N THR A 306 38.41 -16.75 11.98
CA THR A 306 38.57 -18.17 12.32
C THR A 306 37.56 -18.54 13.44
N GLU A 307 37.21 -19.84 13.46
CA GLU A 307 36.37 -20.35 14.55
C GLU A 307 36.98 -20.06 15.91
N LYS A 308 38.28 -20.24 16.05
CA LYS A 308 39.03 -19.97 17.28
C LYS A 308 39.03 -18.51 17.67
N SER A 309 39.21 -17.61 16.70
CA SER A 309 39.13 -16.15 16.96
C SER A 309 37.75 -15.71 17.40
N LEU A 310 36.68 -16.25 16.79
CA LEU A 310 35.31 -15.95 17.18
C LEU A 310 35.04 -16.41 18.63
N LEU A 311 35.41 -17.66 18.95
CA LEU A 311 35.21 -18.21 20.30
C LEU A 311 35.97 -17.43 21.36
N ASN A 312 37.24 -17.09 21.10
CA ASN A 312 38.03 -16.26 22.01
C ASN A 312 37.41 -14.87 22.21
N TRP A 313 36.96 -14.26 21.11
CA TRP A 313 36.34 -12.93 21.21
C TRP A 313 35.00 -12.96 21.98
N ILE A 314 34.17 -14.00 21.79
CA ILE A 314 32.94 -14.19 22.58
C ILE A 314 33.25 -14.33 24.08
N LYS A 315 34.25 -15.16 24.43
CA LYS A 315 34.71 -15.35 25.82
C LYS A 315 35.21 -14.06 26.45
N THR A 316 35.97 -13.24 25.71
CA THR A 316 36.48 -11.96 26.18
C THR A 316 35.37 -10.95 26.49
N LYS A 317 34.32 -10.93 25.68
CA LYS A 317 33.23 -9.95 25.81
C LYS A 317 32.12 -10.39 26.76
N LYS A 318 31.92 -11.71 26.94
CA LYS A 318 30.95 -12.31 27.85
C LYS A 318 31.56 -13.54 28.54
N PRO A 319 32.37 -13.33 29.60
CA PRO A 319 33.03 -14.44 30.32
C PRO A 319 32.06 -15.47 30.91
N SER A 320 30.81 -15.06 31.22
CA SER A 320 29.76 -15.93 31.75
C SER A 320 29.09 -16.84 30.72
N THR A 321 29.47 -16.77 29.43
CA THR A 321 28.90 -17.65 28.41
C THR A 321 29.65 -18.98 28.38
N ASN A 322 28.95 -20.09 28.70
CA ASN A 322 29.47 -21.46 28.60
C ASN A 322 29.64 -21.95 27.15
N ILE A 323 30.16 -21.11 26.25
CA ILE A 323 30.43 -21.46 24.85
C ILE A 323 31.88 -21.92 24.77
N THR A 324 32.11 -23.22 24.98
CA THR A 324 33.45 -23.80 24.98
C THR A 324 33.94 -24.23 23.60
N ASN A 325 33.00 -24.47 22.68
CA ASN A 325 33.29 -24.90 21.33
C ASN A 325 32.19 -24.44 20.35
N ILE A 326 32.43 -24.64 19.05
CA ILE A 326 31.53 -24.22 17.99
C ILE A 326 30.17 -24.94 18.00
N ASN A 327 30.15 -26.21 18.45
CA ASN A 327 28.91 -26.98 18.53
C ASN A 327 27.99 -26.41 19.62
N ALA A 328 28.54 -25.92 20.74
CA ALA A 328 27.77 -25.22 21.75
C ALA A 328 27.14 -23.93 21.20
N LEU A 329 27.78 -23.26 20.24
CA LEU A 329 27.21 -22.11 19.56
C LEU A 329 26.03 -22.49 18.66
N TYR A 330 26.08 -23.66 18.01
CA TYR A 330 24.98 -24.17 17.19
C TYR A 330 23.72 -24.54 18.00
N SER A 331 23.87 -24.93 19.25
CA SER A 331 22.75 -25.32 20.12
C SER A 331 22.00 -24.13 20.74
N LEU A 332 22.50 -22.90 20.57
CA LEU A 332 21.83 -21.71 21.10
C LEU A 332 20.58 -21.34 20.31
N ASP A 333 19.61 -20.74 21.00
CA ASP A 333 18.47 -20.10 20.34
C ASP A 333 18.95 -19.15 19.22
N PRO A 334 18.44 -19.31 17.98
CA PRO A 334 18.80 -18.45 16.87
C PRO A 334 18.67 -16.95 17.15
N ASN A 335 17.79 -16.56 18.06
CA ASN A 335 17.53 -15.18 18.44
C ASN A 335 18.37 -14.69 19.63
N ARG A 336 19.14 -15.57 20.27
CA ARG A 336 19.97 -15.17 21.40
C ARG A 336 21.07 -14.21 20.97
N ASN A 337 21.10 -13.05 21.60
CA ASN A 337 22.21 -12.10 21.46
C ASN A 337 23.44 -12.66 22.17
N ILE A 338 24.49 -12.97 21.42
CA ILE A 338 25.74 -13.52 21.94
C ILE A 338 26.62 -12.38 22.44
N VAL A 339 26.96 -11.47 21.53
CA VAL A 339 27.79 -10.27 21.77
C VAL A 339 27.55 -9.28 20.63
N SER A 340 28.10 -8.06 20.71
CA SER A 340 28.08 -7.13 19.59
C SER A 340 29.05 -7.59 18.48
N ASN A 341 28.67 -7.44 17.22
CA ASN A 341 29.53 -7.79 16.09
C ASN A 341 30.80 -6.92 16.11
N PRO A 342 32.01 -7.50 16.02
CA PRO A 342 33.27 -6.75 16.16
C PRO A 342 33.49 -5.72 15.04
N PHE A 343 32.82 -5.88 13.88
CA PHE A 343 32.99 -4.98 12.73
C PHE A 343 31.91 -3.91 12.64
N THR A 344 30.69 -4.19 13.09
CA THR A 344 29.54 -3.29 12.92
C THR A 344 29.00 -2.72 14.22
N ARG A 345 29.49 -3.22 15.40
CA ARG A 345 29.01 -2.92 16.74
C ARG A 345 27.52 -3.23 16.98
N GLN A 346 26.88 -3.92 16.04
CA GLN A 346 25.50 -4.36 16.17
C GLN A 346 25.40 -5.67 16.97
N PRO A 347 24.26 -5.98 17.60
CA PRO A 347 24.07 -7.26 18.27
C PRO A 347 24.34 -8.45 17.36
N LEU A 348 25.17 -9.39 17.81
CA LEU A 348 25.48 -10.61 17.07
C LEU A 348 24.58 -11.75 17.60
N PHE A 349 23.59 -12.11 16.81
CA PHE A 349 22.71 -13.24 17.10
C PHE A 349 23.26 -14.51 16.45
N ARG A 350 22.95 -15.66 17.02
CA ARG A 350 23.36 -16.98 16.47
C ARG A 350 22.98 -17.13 15.00
N ARG A 351 21.81 -16.68 14.58
CA ARG A 351 21.31 -16.72 13.20
C ARG A 351 22.16 -15.94 12.20
N ASN A 352 22.97 -14.98 12.67
CA ASN A 352 23.82 -14.14 11.82
C ASN A 352 25.20 -14.74 11.57
N ILE A 353 25.48 -15.93 12.15
CA ILE A 353 26.76 -16.59 12.05
C ILE A 353 26.69 -17.69 11.00
N ASN A 354 27.43 -17.53 9.91
CA ASN A 354 27.54 -18.50 8.84
C ASN A 354 28.96 -19.09 8.80
N PHE A 355 29.03 -20.41 8.72
CA PHE A 355 30.30 -21.14 8.65
C PHE A 355 30.61 -21.50 7.21
N VAL A 356 31.84 -21.21 6.78
CA VAL A 356 32.36 -21.53 5.45
C VAL A 356 33.68 -22.26 5.59
N LYS A 357 33.92 -23.23 4.71
CA LYS A 357 35.17 -23.95 4.62
C LYS A 357 35.95 -23.48 3.40
N PHE A 358 37.18 -23.01 3.59
CA PHE A 358 38.05 -22.69 2.50
C PHE A 358 38.63 -23.99 1.90
N VAL A 359 38.52 -24.15 0.60
CA VAL A 359 39.06 -25.29 -0.15
C VAL A 359 40.17 -24.78 -1.07
N LYS A 360 41.22 -25.56 -1.22
CA LYS A 360 42.26 -25.29 -2.25
C LYS A 360 41.59 -25.21 -3.62
N PRO A 361 41.88 -24.18 -4.43
CA PRO A 361 41.48 -24.22 -5.83
C PRO A 361 42.10 -25.43 -6.48
N ASN A 362 41.29 -26.37 -6.96
CA ASN A 362 41.79 -27.45 -7.81
C ASN A 362 42.40 -26.82 -9.06
N LYS A 363 43.47 -27.47 -9.58
CA LYS A 363 44.04 -27.13 -10.89
C LYS A 363 42.87 -26.94 -11.89
N PRO A 364 43.01 -26.03 -12.87
CA PRO A 364 41.89 -25.69 -13.75
C PRO A 364 41.22 -26.93 -14.32
N ASN A 365 39.98 -27.16 -13.91
CA ASN A 365 39.17 -28.26 -14.39
C ASN A 365 38.82 -27.99 -15.85
N THR A 366 39.11 -28.93 -16.72
CA THR A 366 38.52 -28.95 -18.06
C THR A 366 36.98 -28.96 -17.96
N PRO A 367 36.28 -28.44 -18.96
CA PRO A 367 34.80 -28.30 -18.93
C PRO A 367 34.03 -29.58 -18.57
N ASN A 368 34.59 -30.76 -18.84
CA ASN A 368 33.98 -32.06 -18.55
C ASN A 368 33.95 -32.44 -17.06
N THR A 369 34.83 -31.89 -16.23
CA THR A 369 34.87 -32.21 -14.78
C THR A 369 33.84 -31.38 -14.02
N LEU A 370 33.52 -30.18 -14.50
CA LEU A 370 32.46 -29.33 -13.94
C LEU A 370 31.06 -29.93 -14.15
N ALA A 371 30.80 -30.52 -15.33
CA ALA A 371 29.52 -31.17 -15.64
C ALA A 371 29.30 -32.44 -14.79
N LYS A 372 30.31 -33.23 -14.50
CA LYS A 372 30.24 -34.43 -13.64
C LYS A 372 29.97 -34.04 -12.17
N ASN A 373 30.53 -32.96 -11.68
CA ASN A 373 30.32 -32.50 -10.30
C ASN A 373 28.93 -31.84 -10.09
N LEU A 374 28.41 -31.15 -11.10
CA LEU A 374 27.05 -30.61 -11.10
C LEU A 374 25.99 -31.71 -11.13
N ASN A 375 26.24 -32.81 -11.86
CA ASN A 375 25.31 -33.95 -11.90
C ASN A 375 25.32 -34.75 -10.59
N LYS A 376 26.44 -34.87 -9.88
CA LYS A 376 26.49 -35.47 -8.54
C LYS A 376 25.73 -34.63 -7.48
N MET A 377 25.77 -33.32 -7.60
CA MET A 377 25.00 -32.41 -6.70
C MET A 377 23.48 -32.45 -6.98
N LYS A 378 23.06 -32.68 -8.23
CA LYS A 378 21.65 -32.82 -8.59
C LYS A 378 20.99 -34.12 -8.11
N LEU A 379 21.77 -35.18 -7.94
CA LEU A 379 21.27 -36.49 -7.50
C LEU A 379 20.97 -36.58 -5.99
N ASN A 380 21.56 -35.71 -5.18
CA ASN A 380 21.34 -35.73 -3.73
C ASN A 380 20.16 -34.87 -3.25
N ASN A 381 19.47 -34.17 -4.15
CA ASN A 381 18.32 -33.26 -3.80
C ASN A 381 17.00 -33.69 -4.45
N LYS A 382 16.75 -34.98 -4.66
CA LYS A 382 15.40 -35.45 -5.01
C LYS A 382 14.55 -35.57 -3.75
N PRO A 383 13.39 -34.93 -3.68
CA PRO A 383 12.46 -35.12 -2.57
C PRO A 383 11.95 -36.57 -2.61
N LYS A 384 11.95 -37.22 -1.45
CA LYS A 384 11.33 -38.53 -1.26
C LYS A 384 9.83 -38.43 -1.49
N THR A 385 9.36 -38.88 -2.64
CA THR A 385 7.92 -39.06 -2.91
C THR A 385 7.37 -40.19 -2.05
N ILE A 386 6.48 -39.86 -1.14
CA ILE A 386 5.70 -40.84 -0.40
C ILE A 386 4.68 -41.45 -1.36
N ARG A 387 4.92 -42.69 -1.81
CA ARG A 387 3.93 -43.50 -2.52
C ARG A 387 2.82 -43.87 -1.56
N LYS A 388 1.64 -43.25 -1.67
CA LYS A 388 0.39 -43.80 -1.17
C LYS A 388 -0.07 -44.92 -2.12
N LYS A 389 -0.16 -46.14 -1.58
CA LYS A 389 -0.83 -47.27 -2.24
C LYS A 389 -2.30 -46.93 -2.44
N ALA A 390 -2.73 -46.82 -3.69
CA ALA A 390 -4.15 -46.90 -4.03
C ALA A 390 -4.48 -48.36 -4.27
N GLY A 391 -5.33 -48.92 -3.39
CA GLY A 391 -5.95 -50.22 -3.57
C GLY A 391 -7.13 -50.09 -4.50
N ASN A 392 -7.19 -51.04 -5.42
CA ASN A 392 -8.29 -51.28 -6.34
C ASN A 392 -9.60 -51.56 -5.61
N ALA A 393 -10.68 -50.90 -6.02
CA ALA A 393 -12.01 -51.47 -5.99
C ALA A 393 -12.75 -50.96 -7.23
N ALA A 394 -12.95 -51.89 -8.12
CA ALA A 394 -13.68 -51.72 -9.36
C ALA A 394 -15.20 -51.96 -9.15
N GLN A 395 -15.92 -51.33 -10.05
CA GLN A 395 -17.21 -51.78 -10.60
C GLN A 395 -18.49 -51.65 -9.77
N SER A 396 -19.35 -51.02 -10.45
CA SER A 396 -20.78 -51.26 -10.69
C SER A 396 -21.72 -50.25 -10.08
N ARG A 397 -22.34 -49.47 -10.90
CA ARG A 397 -23.75 -49.52 -11.32
C ARG A 397 -24.12 -48.28 -12.15
N ARG A 398 -24.30 -48.55 -13.45
CA ARG A 398 -25.24 -47.79 -14.29
C ARG A 398 -26.65 -48.26 -13.89
N THR A 399 -27.57 -47.33 -13.69
CA THR A 399 -28.98 -47.43 -14.20
C THR A 399 -29.71 -46.12 -13.90
N ASN A 400 -30.16 -45.54 -14.96
CA ASN A 400 -31.45 -44.86 -15.21
C ASN A 400 -32.22 -44.27 -14.01
N ILE A 401 -32.65 -43.02 -14.20
CA ILE A 401 -34.11 -42.75 -14.28
C ILE A 401 -34.27 -41.38 -14.95
N LYS A 402 -35.09 -41.43 -16.01
CA LYS A 402 -35.70 -40.30 -16.74
C LYS A 402 -36.90 -39.75 -15.96
N ASN A 403 -37.20 -38.50 -16.23
CA ASN A 403 -38.52 -37.84 -16.22
C ASN A 403 -39.30 -37.76 -14.90
N ASN A 404 -39.65 -36.55 -14.49
CA ASN A 404 -40.99 -36.02 -14.70
C ASN A 404 -41.11 -34.54 -14.31
N ASN A 405 -41.75 -33.85 -15.22
CA ASN A 405 -42.43 -32.57 -15.07
C ASN A 405 -43.39 -32.53 -13.86
N ARG A 406 -43.37 -31.48 -13.11
CA ARG A 406 -44.49 -30.52 -12.97
C ARG A 406 -44.03 -29.29 -12.24
#